data_c7e134b4609a3f2b058192e85f9cdc7d
#
_entry.id   c7e134b4609a3f2b058192e85f9cdc7d
#
_cell.length_a   1.000
_cell.length_b   1.000
_cell.length_c   1.000
_cell.angle_alpha   90.00
_cell.angle_beta   90.00
_cell.angle_gamma   90.00
#
_symmetry.space_group_name_H-M   'P 1'
#
loop_
_entity.id
_entity.type
_entity.pdbx_description
1 polymer ?
#
loop_
_entity_poly.entity_id
_entity_poly.type
_entity_poly.pdbx_seq_one_letter_code
_entity_poly.pdbx_strand_id
1 'polypeptide(L)'
;MRREMPAENRIWGIVCFISKKPLKLDTLVTLSHEACAMFCRNTAHYAAALGLILSTCLLHAAQSYEVSLEHASTRMRDGVTLRADIYRPKADGQFPVLLQRTPYNKSGGVTFALKAAASGYVVIVQDVRGRYTSEGDFYTFAHESDDGYDTVEWAAALPYSNGKVGMWGGSYVGATQMLTAIAHPPHLAGICPVVTASNYHENWTYQGGAFEQWFNQSWTSALAQDTFDRSVQKNTNALGGAWKLPLASYPLFNFSDPSAAPASTTTLAPYFLDWLAHPTYDQYWKQISIEEHFGDINVPVLTVAAWYDIFQGGSLRNYIGIKAHGGSEAARKGQHLFVTIGGHAGGGRKIGEVDFGPAAAEYDENDVTLKWYDYLFKGVQNEFAGKPVKIFVMGANQWREEDDWPLARARSTKYFLHSSKNAASLRGDGSLSTAAPRTETTDHYVYDPANPVPTIGGPLCCDGQHMPPGPRDQRPVEARDDVLIYSTPAFAQDTEVTGPVSLELFAKSSAVDTDFTAKLVDVGPDGFAQNLTEGILRARYRDSVEKASLMNPGQVYKFTIDLWSTSNVFLKGHMLRLEISSSNFPRFDRNLNTGEDPALARNFVSATNTVYHDADHPSALILPVVQSH
;
A
#
# COMPACT_ATOMS: atom_id res chain seq x y z
N MET A 1 -6.10 54.28 6.57
CA MET A 1 -6.81 54.28 5.27
C MET A 1 -7.43 52.91 5.07
N ARG A 2 -8.73 52.83 5.23
CA ARG A 2 -9.54 51.65 4.95
C ARG A 2 -9.64 51.47 3.42
N ARG A 3 -9.53 50.24 2.93
CA ARG A 3 -10.19 49.80 1.71
C ARG A 3 -10.71 48.40 1.90
N GLU A 4 -11.99 48.27 1.68
CA GLU A 4 -12.87 47.14 1.79
C GLU A 4 -12.62 46.14 0.66
N MET A 5 -12.82 44.85 0.96
CA MET A 5 -12.98 43.78 -0.02
C MET A 5 -14.48 43.51 -0.24
N PRO A 6 -14.96 43.24 -1.43
CA PRO A 6 -16.26 42.66 -1.62
C PRO A 6 -16.18 41.11 -1.75
N ALA A 7 -17.10 40.48 -1.07
CA ALA A 7 -17.45 39.06 -1.23
C ALA A 7 -18.23 38.87 -2.54
N GLU A 8 -17.90 37.84 -3.31
CA GLU A 8 -18.81 37.26 -4.28
C GLU A 8 -18.77 35.75 -4.22
N ASN A 9 -19.87 35.21 -3.73
CA ASN A 9 -20.29 33.81 -3.87
C ASN A 9 -20.57 33.51 -5.35
N ARG A 10 -19.97 32.48 -5.93
CA ARG A 10 -20.46 31.84 -7.15
C ARG A 10 -20.67 30.36 -6.96
N ILE A 11 -21.91 30.02 -6.83
CA ILE A 11 -22.48 28.68 -6.99
C ILE A 11 -22.45 28.36 -8.49
N TRP A 12 -21.79 27.27 -8.91
CA TRP A 12 -21.91 26.74 -10.27
C TRP A 12 -22.95 25.61 -10.27
N GLY A 13 -24.12 25.95 -10.83
CA GLY A 13 -25.13 24.98 -11.19
C GLY A 13 -24.77 24.30 -12.52
N ILE A 14 -24.84 22.98 -12.55
CA ILE A 14 -24.71 22.18 -13.76
C ILE A 14 -26.05 22.26 -14.51
N VAL A 15 -26.06 22.88 -15.68
CA VAL A 15 -27.17 22.87 -16.62
C VAL A 15 -26.99 21.74 -17.62
N CYS A 16 -27.84 20.74 -17.56
CA CYS A 16 -27.94 19.68 -18.56
C CYS A 16 -28.62 20.22 -19.83
N PHE A 17 -27.90 20.30 -20.95
CA PHE A 17 -28.50 20.56 -22.26
C PHE A 17 -28.96 19.25 -22.90
N ILE A 18 -30.27 19.06 -22.97
CA ILE A 18 -30.90 18.05 -23.82
C ILE A 18 -31.20 18.70 -25.17
N SER A 19 -30.46 18.31 -26.20
CA SER A 19 -30.71 18.69 -27.59
C SER A 19 -31.85 17.84 -28.16
N LYS A 20 -33.02 18.45 -28.39
CA LYS A 20 -34.09 17.90 -29.20
C LYS A 20 -33.83 18.23 -30.67
N LYS A 21 -33.58 17.19 -31.48
CA LYS A 21 -33.85 17.27 -32.93
C LYS A 21 -34.83 16.18 -33.31
N PRO A 22 -35.91 16.49 -34.08
CA PRO A 22 -36.88 15.49 -34.53
C PRO A 22 -36.34 14.71 -35.73
N LEU A 23 -36.42 13.38 -35.67
CA LEU A 23 -36.23 12.49 -36.81
C LEU A 23 -37.52 12.55 -37.69
N LYS A 24 -37.33 12.87 -38.95
CA LYS A 24 -38.37 12.78 -39.97
C LYS A 24 -38.68 11.33 -40.29
N LEU A 25 -39.96 11.05 -40.22
CA LEU A 25 -40.59 9.80 -40.70
C LEU A 25 -40.85 9.94 -42.17
N ASP A 26 -40.08 9.25 -43.03
CA ASP A 26 -40.39 8.98 -44.40
C ASP A 26 -39.45 7.92 -44.94
N THR A 27 -39.84 6.67 -44.88
CA THR A 27 -39.55 5.61 -45.87
C THR A 27 -40.25 4.31 -45.42
N LEU A 28 -41.52 4.29 -45.62
CA LEU A 28 -42.31 3.06 -45.72
C LEU A 28 -42.80 3.06 -47.18
N VAL A 29 -42.39 2.07 -47.96
CA VAL A 29 -43.26 1.48 -49.00
C VAL A 29 -42.57 0.26 -49.63
N THR A 30 -43.34 -0.79 -49.71
CA THR A 30 -43.29 -1.99 -50.55
C THR A 30 -42.38 -3.14 -50.12
N LEU A 31 -42.99 -4.07 -49.43
CA LEU A 31 -42.74 -5.50 -49.64
C LEU A 31 -44.09 -6.23 -49.75
N SER A 32 -44.19 -6.96 -50.84
CA SER A 32 -45.36 -7.52 -51.47
C SER A 32 -46.11 -8.63 -50.71
N HIS A 33 -47.39 -8.83 -51.05
CA HIS A 33 -48.45 -9.67 -50.52
C HIS A 33 -48.25 -11.20 -50.55
N GLU A 34 -47.05 -11.75 -50.69
CA GLU A 34 -46.88 -13.22 -50.78
C GLU A 34 -46.19 -13.92 -49.62
N ALA A 35 -45.79 -13.20 -48.55
CA ALA A 35 -45.13 -13.80 -47.37
C ALA A 35 -46.07 -14.03 -46.18
N CYS A 36 -47.39 -13.75 -46.30
CA CYS A 36 -48.33 -13.74 -45.14
C CYS A 36 -49.05 -15.07 -44.89
N ALA A 37 -48.87 -16.10 -45.73
CA ALA A 37 -49.63 -17.35 -45.62
C ALA A 37 -48.91 -18.55 -44.98
N MET A 38 -47.61 -18.42 -44.61
CA MET A 38 -46.83 -19.52 -44.01
C MET A 38 -46.43 -19.33 -42.54
N PHE A 39 -46.86 -18.25 -41.91
CA PHE A 39 -46.46 -17.89 -40.54
C PHE A 39 -47.53 -18.10 -39.45
N CYS A 40 -48.73 -18.53 -39.75
CA CYS A 40 -49.87 -18.60 -38.82
C CYS A 40 -50.06 -19.96 -38.11
N ARG A 41 -49.14 -20.91 -38.13
CA ARG A 41 -49.31 -22.19 -37.39
C ARG A 41 -48.36 -22.47 -36.24
N ASN A 42 -47.37 -21.58 -35.93
CA ASN A 42 -46.46 -21.81 -34.80
C ASN A 42 -46.37 -20.66 -33.79
N THR A 43 -47.22 -19.67 -33.84
CA THR A 43 -47.14 -18.47 -33.00
C THR A 43 -47.53 -18.69 -31.51
N ALA A 44 -48.27 -19.75 -31.18
CA ALA A 44 -48.64 -20.02 -29.77
C ALA A 44 -47.51 -20.59 -28.92
N HIS A 45 -46.56 -21.31 -29.51
CA HIS A 45 -45.40 -21.89 -28.79
C HIS A 45 -44.25 -20.88 -28.63
N TYR A 46 -44.10 -19.94 -29.56
CA TYR A 46 -43.07 -18.90 -29.46
C TYR A 46 -43.45 -17.75 -28.55
N ALA A 47 -44.76 -17.45 -28.41
CA ALA A 47 -45.24 -16.45 -27.47
C ALA A 47 -45.10 -16.94 -26.01
N ALA A 48 -45.31 -18.23 -25.75
CA ALA A 48 -45.07 -18.82 -24.42
C ALA A 48 -43.57 -18.90 -24.07
N ALA A 49 -42.69 -19.20 -25.03
CA ALA A 49 -41.23 -19.21 -24.81
C ALA A 49 -40.66 -17.80 -24.65
N LEU A 50 -41.12 -16.80 -25.42
CA LEU A 50 -40.73 -15.39 -25.21
C LEU A 50 -41.29 -14.83 -23.89
N GLY A 51 -42.51 -15.22 -23.48
CA GLY A 51 -43.09 -14.86 -22.18
C GLY A 51 -42.33 -15.46 -21.00
N LEU A 52 -41.80 -16.69 -21.12
CA LEU A 52 -40.93 -17.29 -20.11
C LEU A 52 -39.52 -16.67 -20.11
N ILE A 53 -38.95 -16.35 -21.26
CA ILE A 53 -37.64 -15.70 -21.37
C ILE A 53 -37.71 -14.23 -20.90
N LEU A 54 -38.78 -13.50 -21.19
CA LEU A 54 -39.03 -12.16 -20.64
C LEU A 54 -39.39 -12.17 -19.15
N SER A 55 -39.93 -13.27 -18.61
CA SER A 55 -40.20 -13.44 -17.18
C SER A 55 -38.94 -13.83 -16.36
N THR A 56 -37.92 -14.40 -17.00
CA THR A 56 -36.60 -14.70 -16.37
C THR A 56 -35.58 -13.60 -16.57
N CYS A 57 -35.80 -12.68 -17.50
CA CYS A 57 -35.09 -11.42 -17.67
C CYS A 57 -35.76 -10.23 -16.98
N LEU A 58 -36.64 -10.44 -16.00
CA LEU A 58 -36.93 -9.42 -15.02
C LEU A 58 -35.62 -9.20 -14.26
N LEU A 59 -34.87 -8.19 -14.75
CA LEU A 59 -33.81 -7.52 -14.05
C LEU A 59 -34.06 -7.66 -12.54
N HIS A 60 -33.18 -8.36 -11.84
CA HIS A 60 -32.91 -8.02 -10.47
C HIS A 60 -32.33 -6.59 -10.52
N ALA A 61 -33.16 -5.59 -10.61
CA ALA A 61 -32.81 -4.27 -10.18
C ALA A 61 -32.33 -4.48 -8.75
N ALA A 62 -31.04 -4.28 -8.50
CA ALA A 62 -30.47 -4.48 -7.19
C ALA A 62 -31.36 -3.71 -6.22
N GLN A 63 -31.98 -4.42 -5.26
CA GLN A 63 -32.93 -3.81 -4.33
C GLN A 63 -32.12 -2.78 -3.52
N SER A 64 -32.40 -1.50 -3.73
CA SER A 64 -31.77 -0.44 -2.97
C SER A 64 -32.65 -0.11 -1.77
N TYR A 65 -32.05 -0.22 -0.58
CA TYR A 65 -32.76 0.05 0.68
C TYR A 65 -32.58 1.51 1.10
N GLU A 66 -33.59 2.07 1.71
CA GLU A 66 -33.46 3.27 2.53
C GLU A 66 -32.60 2.92 3.76
N VAL A 67 -31.69 3.82 4.17
CA VAL A 67 -30.72 3.58 5.24
C VAL A 67 -31.13 4.32 6.51
N SER A 68 -31.03 3.66 7.65
CA SER A 68 -31.10 4.27 8.98
C SER A 68 -29.72 4.31 9.63
N LEU A 69 -29.48 5.34 10.44
CA LEU A 69 -28.31 5.49 11.31
C LEU A 69 -28.72 5.30 12.77
N GLU A 70 -27.93 4.50 13.49
CA GLU A 70 -28.05 4.24 14.91
C GLU A 70 -26.69 4.45 15.57
N HIS A 71 -26.65 5.09 16.75
CA HIS A 71 -25.45 5.20 17.57
C HIS A 71 -25.45 4.08 18.61
N ALA A 72 -24.36 3.33 18.67
CA ALA A 72 -24.25 2.18 19.55
C ALA A 72 -22.99 2.23 20.41
N SER A 73 -22.98 1.41 21.44
CA SER A 73 -21.80 1.17 22.25
C SER A 73 -21.71 -0.32 22.59
N THR A 74 -20.49 -0.83 22.65
CA THR A 74 -20.23 -2.19 23.09
C THR A 74 -19.15 -2.20 24.17
N ARG A 75 -19.32 -3.07 25.16
CA ARG A 75 -18.39 -3.22 26.28
C ARG A 75 -17.44 -4.37 25.98
N MET A 76 -16.15 -4.08 26.02
CA MET A 76 -15.08 -5.08 25.84
C MET A 76 -14.95 -5.96 27.10
N ARG A 77 -14.28 -7.11 26.98
CA ARG A 77 -14.08 -8.09 28.05
C ARG A 77 -13.45 -7.52 29.32
N ASP A 78 -12.62 -6.47 29.19
CA ASP A 78 -11.97 -5.77 30.29
C ASP A 78 -12.79 -4.60 30.86
N GLY A 79 -13.97 -4.36 30.28
CA GLY A 79 -14.92 -3.36 30.76
C GLY A 79 -14.86 -2.02 30.05
N VAL A 80 -13.90 -1.75 29.18
CA VAL A 80 -13.83 -0.53 28.37
C VAL A 80 -14.98 -0.50 27.36
N THR A 81 -15.57 0.68 27.15
CA THR A 81 -16.70 0.86 26.22
C THR A 81 -16.24 1.52 24.92
N LEU A 82 -16.48 0.85 23.81
CA LEU A 82 -16.24 1.40 22.47
C LEU A 82 -17.54 1.90 21.84
N ARG A 83 -17.44 2.97 21.02
CA ARG A 83 -18.58 3.64 20.36
C ARG A 83 -18.55 3.37 18.87
N ALA A 84 -19.75 3.12 18.33
CA ALA A 84 -19.95 2.81 16.92
C ALA A 84 -21.16 3.53 16.33
N ASP A 85 -21.12 3.73 15.02
CA ASP A 85 -22.26 4.12 14.21
C ASP A 85 -22.68 2.91 13.36
N ILE A 86 -23.99 2.60 13.37
CA ILE A 86 -24.58 1.48 12.63
C ILE A 86 -25.47 2.04 11.53
N TYR A 87 -25.12 1.74 10.29
CA TYR A 87 -25.90 2.03 9.10
C TYR A 87 -26.59 0.74 8.66
N ARG A 88 -27.92 0.73 8.60
CA ARG A 88 -28.65 -0.50 8.24
C ARG A 88 -29.81 -0.25 7.29
N PRO A 89 -30.18 -1.27 6.49
CA PRO A 89 -31.41 -1.22 5.70
C PRO A 89 -32.62 -0.95 6.59
N LYS A 90 -33.52 -0.04 6.20
CA LYS A 90 -34.84 0.13 6.80
C LYS A 90 -35.77 -0.94 6.24
N ALA A 91 -35.52 -2.18 6.62
CA ALA A 91 -36.35 -3.32 6.22
C ALA A 91 -36.30 -4.37 7.33
N ASP A 92 -37.33 -5.19 7.38
CA ASP A 92 -37.36 -6.38 8.22
C ASP A 92 -36.44 -7.45 7.66
N GLY A 93 -35.84 -8.24 8.56
CA GLY A 93 -34.93 -9.33 8.19
C GLY A 93 -33.56 -9.22 8.85
N GLN A 94 -32.72 -10.19 8.51
CA GLN A 94 -31.36 -10.27 8.98
C GLN A 94 -30.40 -10.14 7.80
N PHE A 95 -29.36 -9.33 7.98
CA PHE A 95 -28.38 -8.98 6.95
C PHE A 95 -26.96 -9.34 7.40
N PRO A 96 -26.04 -9.66 6.48
CA PRO A 96 -24.64 -9.80 6.82
C PRO A 96 -24.07 -8.44 7.28
N VAL A 97 -23.11 -8.50 8.18
CA VAL A 97 -22.49 -7.31 8.78
C VAL A 97 -21.15 -7.01 8.12
N LEU A 98 -20.86 -5.74 7.84
CA LEU A 98 -19.55 -5.25 7.45
C LEU A 98 -19.04 -4.29 8.54
N LEU A 99 -17.94 -4.66 9.20
CA LEU A 99 -17.37 -3.95 10.32
C LEU A 99 -16.10 -3.21 9.92
N GLN A 100 -16.01 -1.92 10.28
CA GLN A 100 -14.78 -1.13 10.27
C GLN A 100 -14.42 -0.69 11.69
N ARG A 101 -13.17 -0.95 12.11
CA ARG A 101 -12.62 -0.42 13.36
C ARG A 101 -11.50 0.56 13.02
N THR A 102 -11.64 1.83 13.43
CA THR A 102 -10.80 2.92 12.93
C THR A 102 -10.22 3.79 14.05
N PRO A 103 -8.92 4.18 13.96
CA PRO A 103 -8.33 5.20 14.82
C PRO A 103 -8.56 6.63 14.30
N TYR A 104 -9.21 6.79 13.13
CA TYR A 104 -9.29 8.05 12.35
C TYR A 104 -10.63 8.76 12.43
N ASN A 105 -11.49 8.45 13.40
CA ASN A 105 -12.88 8.87 13.54
C ASN A 105 -13.86 8.05 12.69
N LYS A 106 -14.84 7.44 13.37
CA LYS A 106 -15.90 6.64 12.74
C LYS A 106 -16.71 7.38 11.67
N SER A 107 -16.72 8.72 11.69
CA SER A 107 -17.37 9.52 10.64
C SER A 107 -16.68 9.43 9.28
N GLY A 108 -15.43 8.96 9.20
CA GLY A 108 -14.69 8.80 7.94
C GLY A 108 -15.23 7.68 7.03
N GLY A 109 -15.88 6.65 7.60
CA GLY A 109 -16.40 5.49 6.85
C GLY A 109 -17.78 5.69 6.18
N VAL A 110 -18.38 6.85 6.29
CA VAL A 110 -19.80 7.11 5.92
C VAL A 110 -20.12 6.80 4.46
N THR A 111 -19.25 7.15 3.52
CA THR A 111 -19.52 6.96 2.08
C THR A 111 -19.71 5.48 1.73
N PHE A 112 -18.79 4.62 2.15
CA PHE A 112 -18.93 3.17 1.95
C PHE A 112 -20.11 2.61 2.76
N ALA A 113 -20.29 3.06 4.02
CA ALA A 113 -21.34 2.58 4.89
C ALA A 113 -22.74 2.80 4.30
N LEU A 114 -23.01 3.98 3.76
CA LEU A 114 -24.30 4.27 3.09
C LEU A 114 -24.48 3.42 1.84
N LYS A 115 -23.46 3.27 1.00
CA LYS A 115 -23.50 2.45 -0.21
C LYS A 115 -23.78 0.98 0.10
N ALA A 116 -23.05 0.41 1.05
CA ALA A 116 -23.19 -1.00 1.41
C ALA A 116 -24.52 -1.27 2.15
N ALA A 117 -24.96 -0.35 3.03
CA ALA A 117 -26.27 -0.49 3.69
C ALA A 117 -27.42 -0.41 2.68
N ALA A 118 -27.36 0.50 1.72
CA ALA A 118 -28.33 0.55 0.62
C ALA A 118 -28.34 -0.73 -0.23
N SER A 119 -27.24 -1.46 -0.25
CA SER A 119 -27.07 -2.76 -0.95
C SER A 119 -27.46 -3.97 -0.09
N GLY A 120 -27.98 -3.78 1.13
CA GLY A 120 -28.47 -4.87 1.98
C GLY A 120 -27.40 -5.45 2.93
N TYR A 121 -26.57 -4.60 3.49
CA TYR A 121 -25.67 -4.93 4.60
C TYR A 121 -26.00 -4.11 5.84
N VAL A 122 -25.73 -4.64 7.01
CA VAL A 122 -25.55 -3.85 8.22
C VAL A 122 -24.10 -3.39 8.25
N VAL A 123 -23.84 -2.09 8.31
CA VAL A 123 -22.48 -1.57 8.32
C VAL A 123 -22.19 -0.89 9.65
N ILE A 124 -21.14 -1.32 10.32
CA ILE A 124 -20.71 -0.80 11.62
C ILE A 124 -19.37 -0.10 11.43
N VAL A 125 -19.28 1.17 11.87
CA VAL A 125 -18.03 1.91 11.92
C VAL A 125 -17.78 2.26 13.38
N GLN A 126 -16.68 1.73 13.96
CA GLN A 126 -16.34 1.85 15.37
C GLN A 126 -15.04 2.62 15.56
N ASP A 127 -15.04 3.61 16.47
CA ASP A 127 -13.80 4.19 17.00
C ASP A 127 -13.06 3.14 17.83
N VAL A 128 -11.77 2.89 17.56
CA VAL A 128 -10.96 2.00 18.39
C VAL A 128 -10.73 2.58 19.78
N ARG A 129 -10.26 1.78 20.71
CA ARG A 129 -9.95 2.14 22.11
C ARG A 129 -9.12 3.42 22.18
N GLY A 130 -9.51 4.35 23.09
CA GLY A 130 -8.80 5.59 23.34
C GLY A 130 -8.85 6.62 22.21
N ARG A 131 -9.73 6.41 21.20
CA ARG A 131 -9.88 7.34 20.07
C ARG A 131 -11.28 7.96 20.06
N TYR A 132 -11.34 9.26 19.73
CA TYR A 132 -12.56 10.07 19.58
C TYR A 132 -13.61 9.83 20.65
N THR A 133 -14.64 9.02 20.37
CA THR A 133 -15.78 8.81 21.28
C THR A 133 -15.64 7.55 22.14
N SER A 134 -14.71 6.67 21.84
CA SER A 134 -14.44 5.45 22.60
C SER A 134 -13.62 5.73 23.87
N GLU A 135 -13.85 4.90 24.89
CA GLU A 135 -13.15 4.97 26.18
C GLU A 135 -11.78 4.30 26.11
N GLY A 136 -11.01 4.42 27.19
CA GLY A 136 -9.69 3.84 27.34
C GLY A 136 -8.57 4.71 26.76
N ASP A 137 -7.37 4.13 26.69
CA ASP A 137 -6.17 4.77 26.17
C ASP A 137 -5.72 4.10 24.87
N PHE A 138 -5.30 4.92 23.90
CA PHE A 138 -4.82 4.43 22.62
C PHE A 138 -3.35 4.03 22.70
N TYR A 139 -3.08 2.80 22.32
CA TYR A 139 -1.74 2.32 22.02
C TYR A 139 -1.81 1.46 20.75
N THR A 140 -0.96 1.77 19.76
CA THR A 140 -1.02 1.15 18.44
C THR A 140 -0.91 -0.37 18.51
N PHE A 141 -1.81 -1.07 17.80
CA PHE A 141 -1.88 -2.53 17.64
C PHE A 141 -2.19 -3.34 18.90
N ALA A 142 -1.89 -2.83 20.10
CA ALA A 142 -1.87 -3.62 21.34
C ALA A 142 -3.21 -4.26 21.72
N HIS A 143 -4.32 -3.61 21.43
CA HIS A 143 -5.67 -4.07 21.82
C HIS A 143 -6.53 -4.54 20.65
N GLU A 144 -6.01 -4.48 19.42
CA GLU A 144 -6.85 -4.68 18.24
C GLU A 144 -7.34 -6.13 18.09
N SER A 145 -6.59 -7.10 18.57
CA SER A 145 -6.99 -8.52 18.54
C SER A 145 -8.18 -8.79 19.47
N ASP A 146 -8.07 -8.43 20.74
CA ASP A 146 -9.10 -8.67 21.75
C ASP A 146 -10.35 -7.82 21.54
N ASP A 147 -10.18 -6.51 21.31
CA ASP A 147 -11.29 -5.61 21.02
C ASP A 147 -11.99 -5.96 19.70
N GLY A 148 -11.21 -6.43 18.73
CA GLY A 148 -11.73 -6.92 17.45
C GLY A 148 -12.58 -8.17 17.61
N TYR A 149 -12.08 -9.15 18.37
CA TYR A 149 -12.84 -10.35 18.70
C TYR A 149 -14.18 -9.99 19.36
N ASP A 150 -14.14 -9.21 20.45
CA ASP A 150 -15.35 -8.83 21.20
C ASP A 150 -16.35 -8.05 20.33
N THR A 151 -15.84 -7.18 19.44
CA THR A 151 -16.69 -6.41 18.53
C THR A 151 -17.34 -7.27 17.46
N VAL A 152 -16.62 -8.25 16.89
CA VAL A 152 -17.18 -9.18 15.90
C VAL A 152 -18.31 -10.01 16.53
N GLU A 153 -18.10 -10.56 17.72
CA GLU A 153 -19.12 -11.36 18.42
C GLU A 153 -20.34 -10.51 18.82
N TRP A 154 -20.13 -9.29 19.29
CA TRP A 154 -21.23 -8.35 19.53
C TRP A 154 -22.01 -8.03 18.26
N ALA A 155 -21.33 -7.76 17.15
CA ALA A 155 -21.95 -7.43 15.87
C ALA A 155 -22.77 -8.60 15.29
N ALA A 156 -22.27 -9.82 15.45
CA ALA A 156 -22.96 -11.03 15.04
C ALA A 156 -24.26 -11.27 15.83
N ALA A 157 -24.27 -10.90 17.12
CA ALA A 157 -25.40 -11.07 18.03
C ALA A 157 -26.51 -10.01 17.89
N LEU A 158 -26.33 -8.98 17.06
CA LEU A 158 -27.36 -7.95 16.83
C LEU A 158 -28.64 -8.56 16.22
N PRO A 159 -29.83 -8.13 16.60
CA PRO A 159 -31.09 -8.80 16.20
C PRO A 159 -31.36 -8.78 14.69
N TYR A 160 -30.73 -7.86 13.98
CA TYR A 160 -30.81 -7.70 12.52
C TYR A 160 -29.56 -8.25 11.81
N SER A 161 -28.64 -8.89 12.52
CA SER A 161 -27.50 -9.61 11.95
C SER A 161 -27.89 -11.04 11.59
N ASN A 162 -27.38 -11.55 10.46
CA ASN A 162 -27.51 -12.97 10.10
C ASN A 162 -26.35 -13.84 10.65
N GLY A 163 -25.52 -13.29 11.54
CA GLY A 163 -24.40 -13.96 12.17
C GLY A 163 -23.10 -13.98 11.34
N LYS A 164 -23.09 -13.46 10.10
CA LYS A 164 -21.86 -13.35 9.29
C LYS A 164 -21.30 -11.94 9.39
N VAL A 165 -20.05 -11.83 9.83
CA VAL A 165 -19.34 -10.56 9.93
C VAL A 165 -18.16 -10.55 8.97
N GLY A 166 -18.05 -9.53 8.12
CA GLY A 166 -16.87 -9.21 7.34
C GLY A 166 -16.22 -7.93 7.84
N MET A 167 -14.93 -7.73 7.58
CA MET A 167 -14.25 -6.47 7.93
C MET A 167 -13.64 -5.81 6.69
N TRP A 168 -13.53 -4.48 6.71
CA TRP A 168 -13.08 -3.70 5.55
C TRP A 168 -12.31 -2.45 5.95
N GLY A 169 -11.49 -1.94 5.02
CA GLY A 169 -10.78 -0.68 5.12
C GLY A 169 -9.28 -0.80 5.00
N GLY A 170 -8.62 0.34 4.89
CA GLY A 170 -7.21 0.42 4.53
C GLY A 170 -6.28 0.87 5.67
N SER A 171 -4.96 0.68 5.47
CA SER A 171 -3.94 1.17 6.38
C SER A 171 -4.06 0.53 7.78
N TYR A 172 -4.08 1.33 8.83
CA TYR A 172 -4.35 0.84 10.19
C TYR A 172 -5.70 0.14 10.31
N VAL A 173 -6.71 0.56 9.53
CA VAL A 173 -8.00 -0.14 9.46
C VAL A 173 -7.86 -1.52 8.80
N GLY A 174 -6.87 -1.72 7.93
CA GLY A 174 -6.43 -3.03 7.46
C GLY A 174 -5.74 -3.83 8.57
N ALA A 175 -4.89 -3.18 9.37
CA ALA A 175 -4.23 -3.82 10.51
C ALA A 175 -5.26 -4.29 11.56
N THR A 176 -6.31 -3.51 11.87
CA THR A 176 -7.38 -3.94 12.79
C THR A 176 -8.08 -5.21 12.32
N GLN A 177 -8.24 -5.42 11.00
CA GLN A 177 -8.81 -6.64 10.44
C GLN A 177 -7.89 -7.84 10.63
N MET A 178 -6.60 -7.66 10.27
CA MET A 178 -5.61 -8.73 10.37
C MET A 178 -5.42 -9.19 11.82
N LEU A 179 -5.29 -8.23 12.77
CA LEU A 179 -5.17 -8.51 14.20
C LEU A 179 -6.45 -9.15 14.78
N THR A 180 -7.64 -8.76 14.29
CA THR A 180 -8.88 -9.44 14.66
C THR A 180 -8.90 -10.88 14.12
N ALA A 181 -8.42 -11.11 12.89
CA ALA A 181 -8.45 -12.42 12.26
C ALA A 181 -7.55 -13.44 12.96
N ILE A 182 -6.39 -13.03 13.50
CA ILE A 182 -5.52 -13.90 14.29
C ILE A 182 -6.11 -14.25 15.67
N ALA A 183 -7.09 -13.48 16.17
CA ALA A 183 -7.80 -13.80 17.40
C ALA A 183 -8.95 -14.81 17.23
N HIS A 184 -9.27 -15.23 16.01
CA HIS A 184 -10.26 -16.25 15.60
C HIS A 184 -11.70 -16.03 16.11
N PRO A 185 -12.34 -14.87 16.00
CA PRO A 185 -13.74 -14.76 16.39
C PRO A 185 -14.61 -15.69 15.52
N PRO A 186 -15.48 -16.54 16.13
CA PRO A 186 -16.24 -17.55 15.40
C PRO A 186 -17.15 -17.04 14.30
N HIS A 187 -17.63 -15.79 14.42
CA HIS A 187 -18.54 -15.18 13.45
C HIS A 187 -17.82 -14.32 12.38
N LEU A 188 -16.48 -14.22 12.44
CA LEU A 188 -15.74 -13.60 11.35
C LEU A 188 -15.77 -14.54 10.13
N ALA A 189 -16.24 -14.04 8.99
CA ALA A 189 -16.48 -14.85 7.79
C ALA A 189 -15.65 -14.42 6.58
N GLY A 190 -14.93 -13.30 6.66
CA GLY A 190 -14.00 -12.81 5.65
C GLY A 190 -13.48 -11.43 5.95
N ILE A 191 -12.35 -11.08 5.37
CA ILE A 191 -11.74 -9.74 5.53
C ILE A 191 -11.28 -9.17 4.18
N CYS A 192 -11.20 -7.84 4.12
CA CYS A 192 -10.72 -7.10 2.97
C CYS A 192 -9.72 -6.02 3.42
N PRO A 193 -8.49 -6.42 3.84
CA PRO A 193 -7.45 -5.47 4.21
C PRO A 193 -6.88 -4.80 2.96
N VAL A 194 -6.93 -3.46 2.93
CA VAL A 194 -6.41 -2.64 1.86
C VAL A 194 -5.13 -1.97 2.32
N VAL A 195 -4.05 -2.03 1.55
CA VAL A 195 -2.76 -1.36 1.76
C VAL A 195 -2.30 -1.38 3.23
N THR A 196 -2.02 -2.56 3.76
CA THR A 196 -1.59 -2.74 5.16
C THR A 196 -0.38 -3.68 5.28
N ALA A 197 0.37 -3.55 6.38
CA ALA A 197 1.54 -4.36 6.64
C ALA A 197 1.20 -5.80 7.05
N SER A 198 2.19 -6.70 6.97
CA SER A 198 2.17 -8.05 7.53
C SER A 198 3.01 -8.16 8.79
N ASN A 199 4.03 -7.32 8.90
CA ASN A 199 4.96 -7.24 10.00
C ASN A 199 5.11 -5.76 10.40
N TYR A 200 4.78 -5.42 11.65
CA TYR A 200 4.78 -4.02 12.07
C TYR A 200 6.18 -3.50 12.44
N HIS A 201 7.20 -4.36 12.51
CA HIS A 201 8.60 -3.97 12.44
C HIS A 201 9.00 -3.73 10.98
N GLU A 202 9.15 -4.80 10.19
CA GLU A 202 9.47 -4.75 8.77
C GLU A 202 8.24 -4.39 7.95
N ASN A 203 8.14 -3.36 7.24
CA ASN A 203 7.03 -2.83 6.43
C ASN A 203 6.03 -1.90 7.14
N TRP A 204 6.29 -1.45 8.36
CA TRP A 204 5.54 -0.35 8.99
C TRP A 204 6.50 0.65 9.65
N THR A 205 7.27 0.18 10.64
CA THR A 205 8.14 1.04 11.44
C THR A 205 9.55 1.11 10.89
N TYR A 206 10.04 -0.01 10.37
CA TYR A 206 11.36 -0.15 9.76
C TYR A 206 11.26 -0.83 8.39
N GLN A 207 12.30 -0.69 7.59
CA GLN A 207 12.57 -1.50 6.40
C GLN A 207 14.06 -1.80 6.34
N GLY A 208 14.42 -3.10 6.32
CA GLY A 208 15.82 -3.51 6.34
C GLY A 208 16.60 -2.92 7.52
N GLY A 209 15.95 -2.68 8.65
CA GLY A 209 16.51 -2.09 9.86
C GLY A 209 16.69 -0.57 9.82
N ALA A 210 16.31 0.14 8.76
CA ALA A 210 16.24 1.60 8.71
C ALA A 210 14.85 2.07 9.14
N PHE A 211 14.77 3.10 9.99
CA PHE A 211 13.51 3.62 10.51
C PHE A 211 12.76 4.40 9.41
N GLU A 212 11.51 4.09 9.16
CA GLU A 212 10.59 4.80 8.24
C GLU A 212 10.23 6.17 8.81
N GLN A 213 11.21 7.10 8.81
CA GLN A 213 11.16 8.32 9.61
C GLN A 213 10.00 9.23 9.25
N TRP A 214 9.88 9.61 7.96
CA TRP A 214 8.84 10.55 7.54
C TRP A 214 7.43 10.05 7.86
N PHE A 215 7.17 8.78 7.52
CA PHE A 215 5.88 8.16 7.76
C PHE A 215 5.57 8.12 9.26
N ASN A 216 6.44 7.54 10.07
CA ASN A 216 6.16 7.35 11.49
C ASN A 216 6.04 8.68 12.24
N GLN A 217 6.83 9.69 11.88
CA GLN A 217 6.74 11.02 12.48
C GLN A 217 5.44 11.74 12.11
N SER A 218 5.09 11.79 10.81
CA SER A 218 3.89 12.49 10.35
C SER A 218 2.60 11.78 10.82
N TRP A 219 2.56 10.46 10.72
CA TRP A 219 1.42 9.66 11.14
C TRP A 219 1.20 9.70 12.65
N THR A 220 2.26 9.56 13.44
CA THR A 220 2.19 9.69 14.92
C THR A 220 1.68 11.06 15.32
N SER A 221 2.15 12.12 14.67
CA SER A 221 1.67 13.49 14.93
C SER A 221 0.18 13.63 14.62
N ALA A 222 -0.28 13.08 13.51
CA ALA A 222 -1.70 13.09 13.13
C ALA A 222 -2.57 12.31 14.13
N LEU A 223 -2.11 11.16 14.61
CA LEU A 223 -2.82 10.41 15.64
C LEU A 223 -2.81 11.11 16.99
N ALA A 224 -1.68 11.67 17.39
CA ALA A 224 -1.55 12.39 18.65
C ALA A 224 -2.47 13.63 18.73
N GLN A 225 -2.94 14.15 17.60
CA GLN A 225 -3.85 15.30 17.52
C GLN A 225 -5.13 15.09 18.35
N ASP A 226 -5.82 13.96 18.18
CA ASP A 226 -7.04 13.68 18.94
C ASP A 226 -6.78 13.57 20.45
N THR A 227 -5.68 12.92 20.84
CA THR A 227 -5.27 12.86 22.24
C THR A 227 -4.96 14.25 22.80
N PHE A 228 -4.33 15.09 21.98
CA PHE A 228 -3.97 16.46 22.35
C PHE A 228 -5.17 17.39 22.40
N ASP A 229 -6.11 17.31 21.47
CA ASP A 229 -7.32 18.14 21.44
C ASP A 229 -8.19 17.93 22.67
N ARG A 230 -8.16 16.73 23.24
CA ARG A 230 -8.77 16.44 24.56
C ARG A 230 -8.11 17.23 25.69
N SER A 231 -6.86 17.67 25.54
CA SER A 231 -6.11 18.50 26.51
C SER A 231 -6.04 19.98 26.14
N VAL A 232 -6.77 20.43 25.11
CA VAL A 232 -7.01 21.85 24.78
C VAL A 232 -5.85 22.61 24.09
N GLN A 233 -5.05 21.96 23.27
CA GLN A 233 -4.00 22.64 22.49
C GLN A 233 -4.12 22.34 20.99
N LYS A 234 -3.43 23.11 20.15
CA LYS A 234 -3.46 22.96 18.69
C LYS A 234 -2.16 22.38 18.16
N ASN A 235 -2.29 21.53 17.16
CA ASN A 235 -1.18 20.93 16.46
C ASN A 235 -0.58 21.87 15.42
N THR A 236 0.74 21.82 15.29
CA THR A 236 1.47 22.33 14.13
C THR A 236 2.43 21.24 13.65
N ASN A 237 2.43 20.97 12.35
CA ASN A 237 3.26 19.93 11.76
C ASN A 237 4.13 20.52 10.64
N ALA A 238 5.42 20.23 10.62
CA ALA A 238 6.32 20.72 9.60
C ALA A 238 7.55 19.82 9.41
N LEU A 239 8.11 19.84 8.19
CA LEU A 239 9.24 19.01 7.77
C LEU A 239 10.53 19.25 8.60
N GLY A 240 10.72 20.47 9.14
CA GLY A 240 11.93 20.82 9.90
C GLY A 240 12.28 19.88 11.05
N GLY A 241 11.28 19.25 11.68
CA GLY A 241 11.50 18.26 12.73
C GLY A 241 12.19 16.98 12.28
N ALA A 242 12.14 16.65 10.99
CA ALA A 242 12.78 15.44 10.48
C ALA A 242 14.33 15.47 10.59
N TRP A 243 14.92 16.66 10.66
CA TRP A 243 16.37 16.85 10.83
C TRP A 243 16.85 16.75 12.27
N LYS A 244 15.93 16.65 13.24
CA LYS A 244 16.28 16.61 14.67
C LYS A 244 16.95 15.32 15.07
N LEU A 245 18.02 15.46 15.84
CA LEU A 245 18.71 14.36 16.50
C LEU A 245 18.80 14.67 18.01
N PRO A 246 18.75 13.64 18.88
CA PRO A 246 18.46 12.24 18.55
C PRO A 246 16.98 12.04 18.17
N LEU A 247 16.63 10.96 17.45
CA LEU A 247 15.24 10.69 17.06
C LEU A 247 14.26 10.65 18.25
N ALA A 248 14.74 10.20 19.41
CA ALA A 248 13.96 10.17 20.65
C ALA A 248 13.51 11.56 21.14
N SER A 249 14.12 12.65 20.69
CA SER A 249 13.71 14.02 21.00
C SER A 249 12.79 14.65 19.96
N TYR A 250 12.18 13.84 19.09
CA TYR A 250 11.23 14.28 18.08
C TYR A 250 10.13 15.16 18.67
N PRO A 251 9.92 16.39 18.12
CA PRO A 251 8.87 17.29 18.58
C PRO A 251 7.54 16.94 17.92
N LEU A 252 6.61 16.35 18.67
CA LEU A 252 5.34 15.82 18.15
C LEU A 252 4.53 16.80 17.31
N PHE A 253 4.50 18.07 17.66
CA PHE A 253 3.62 19.05 17.03
C PHE A 253 4.35 20.20 16.37
N ASN A 254 5.66 20.19 16.34
CA ASN A 254 6.42 21.30 15.76
C ASN A 254 7.73 20.84 15.12
N PHE A 255 7.64 20.42 13.87
CA PHE A 255 8.81 20.07 13.08
C PHE A 255 9.65 21.30 12.69
N SER A 256 9.04 22.48 12.58
CA SER A 256 9.69 23.70 12.09
C SER A 256 10.34 24.53 13.18
N ASP A 257 9.85 24.44 14.41
CA ASP A 257 10.41 25.14 15.56
C ASP A 257 10.88 24.18 16.64
N PRO A 258 12.15 23.79 16.57
CA PRO A 258 12.71 22.87 17.53
C PRO A 258 12.89 23.45 18.95
N SER A 259 12.69 24.75 19.15
CA SER A 259 12.76 25.39 20.45
C SER A 259 11.39 25.48 21.15
N ALA A 260 10.29 25.27 20.40
CA ALA A 260 8.97 25.21 21.00
C ALA A 260 8.90 24.05 21.99
N ALA A 261 8.36 24.30 23.17
CA ALA A 261 8.16 23.25 24.18
C ALA A 261 7.13 22.24 23.64
N PRO A 262 7.54 21.02 23.30
CA PRO A 262 6.62 20.02 22.77
C PRO A 262 5.70 19.52 23.89
N ALA A 263 4.48 19.14 23.52
CA ALA A 263 3.74 18.20 24.33
C ALA A 263 4.57 16.91 24.48
N SER A 264 4.48 16.26 25.62
CA SER A 264 5.31 15.10 25.91
C SER A 264 4.96 13.93 25.00
N THR A 265 5.94 13.41 24.25
CA THR A 265 5.80 12.20 23.46
C THR A 265 5.39 11.00 24.32
N THR A 266 5.84 10.97 25.59
CA THR A 266 5.50 9.91 26.54
C THR A 266 4.03 9.86 26.91
N THR A 267 3.30 10.96 26.79
CA THR A 267 1.87 11.04 27.15
C THR A 267 0.95 10.97 25.94
N LEU A 268 1.39 11.47 24.78
CA LEU A 268 0.53 11.56 23.59
C LEU A 268 0.73 10.40 22.61
N ALA A 269 1.93 9.84 22.56
CA ALA A 269 2.28 8.74 21.65
C ALA A 269 3.42 7.89 22.26
N PRO A 270 3.20 7.19 23.38
CA PRO A 270 4.24 6.40 24.04
C PRO A 270 4.82 5.34 23.10
N TYR A 271 4.00 4.74 22.25
CA TYR A 271 4.41 3.75 21.26
C TYR A 271 5.53 4.23 20.33
N PHE A 272 5.64 5.53 20.03
CA PHE A 272 6.71 6.06 19.19
C PHE A 272 8.10 5.87 19.84
N LEU A 273 8.20 6.09 21.15
CA LEU A 273 9.44 5.89 21.90
C LEU A 273 9.75 4.39 22.07
N ASP A 274 8.71 3.58 22.27
CA ASP A 274 8.87 2.13 22.37
C ASP A 274 9.34 1.54 21.01
N TRP A 275 8.85 2.05 19.90
CA TRP A 275 9.35 1.64 18.57
C TRP A 275 10.85 1.94 18.41
N LEU A 276 11.31 3.11 18.86
CA LEU A 276 12.74 3.47 18.82
C LEU A 276 13.58 2.66 19.81
N ALA A 277 12.98 2.21 20.93
CA ALA A 277 13.64 1.34 21.89
C ALA A 277 13.74 -0.13 21.44
N HIS A 278 12.94 -0.53 20.43
CA HIS A 278 12.92 -1.87 19.85
C HIS A 278 13.35 -1.86 18.37
N PRO A 279 14.61 -1.46 18.05
CA PRO A 279 15.08 -1.36 16.67
C PRO A 279 15.34 -2.71 16.00
N THR A 280 15.26 -3.81 16.75
CA THR A 280 15.38 -5.18 16.26
C THR A 280 14.01 -5.86 16.27
N TYR A 281 13.83 -6.86 15.39
CA TYR A 281 12.62 -7.68 15.37
C TYR A 281 12.63 -8.65 16.55
N ASP A 282 12.29 -8.15 17.72
CA ASP A 282 12.25 -8.88 18.99
C ASP A 282 10.82 -9.29 19.40
N GLN A 283 10.64 -9.75 20.62
CA GLN A 283 9.35 -10.24 21.13
C GLN A 283 8.27 -9.13 21.18
N TYR A 284 8.66 -7.85 21.32
CA TYR A 284 7.73 -6.72 21.27
C TYR A 284 6.95 -6.70 19.95
N TRP A 285 7.63 -6.98 18.83
CA TRP A 285 7.05 -7.02 17.50
C TRP A 285 6.41 -8.37 17.17
N LYS A 286 7.05 -9.49 17.54
CA LYS A 286 6.57 -10.83 17.18
C LYS A 286 5.16 -11.12 17.67
N GLN A 287 4.80 -10.63 18.85
CA GLN A 287 3.46 -10.85 19.42
C GLN A 287 2.31 -10.19 18.65
N ILE A 288 2.60 -9.17 17.84
CA ILE A 288 1.61 -8.45 17.01
C ILE A 288 1.84 -8.68 15.51
N SER A 289 2.92 -9.35 15.10
CA SER A 289 3.24 -9.62 13.69
C SER A 289 2.28 -10.64 13.09
N ILE A 290 1.65 -10.29 11.99
CA ILE A 290 0.77 -11.22 11.25
C ILE A 290 1.58 -12.37 10.65
N GLU A 291 2.85 -12.14 10.29
CA GLU A 291 3.72 -13.16 9.71
C GLU A 291 3.98 -14.34 10.67
N GLU A 292 4.00 -14.10 11.97
CA GLU A 292 4.13 -15.14 12.99
C GLU A 292 2.81 -15.93 13.20
N HIS A 293 1.67 -15.39 12.72
CA HIS A 293 0.32 -15.82 13.00
C HIS A 293 -0.51 -16.17 11.76
N PHE A 294 0.10 -16.38 10.60
CA PHE A 294 -0.66 -16.79 9.41
C PHE A 294 -1.52 -18.04 9.64
N GLY A 295 -1.00 -19.00 10.46
CA GLY A 295 -1.71 -20.21 10.83
C GLY A 295 -2.98 -20.00 11.66
N ASP A 296 -3.14 -18.81 12.20
CA ASP A 296 -4.28 -18.43 13.02
C ASP A 296 -5.42 -17.81 12.19
N ILE A 297 -5.17 -17.43 10.95
CA ILE A 297 -6.18 -16.86 10.04
C ILE A 297 -6.99 -17.98 9.40
N ASN A 298 -8.31 -17.99 9.65
CA ASN A 298 -9.19 -19.08 9.24
C ASN A 298 -10.24 -18.68 8.17
N VAL A 299 -10.21 -17.45 7.68
CA VAL A 299 -11.21 -16.87 6.79
C VAL A 299 -10.65 -16.50 5.42
N PRO A 300 -11.47 -16.46 4.37
CA PRO A 300 -11.10 -15.89 3.07
C PRO A 300 -10.66 -14.44 3.19
N VAL A 301 -9.68 -14.02 2.37
CA VAL A 301 -9.12 -12.67 2.37
C VAL A 301 -9.04 -12.12 0.95
N LEU A 302 -9.55 -10.91 0.75
CA LEU A 302 -9.19 -10.08 -0.38
C LEU A 302 -8.10 -9.11 0.06
N THR A 303 -6.86 -9.36 -0.31
CA THR A 303 -5.77 -8.42 -0.11
C THR A 303 -5.74 -7.41 -1.25
N VAL A 304 -5.86 -6.13 -0.92
CA VAL A 304 -5.67 -5.04 -1.89
C VAL A 304 -4.34 -4.35 -1.61
N ALA A 305 -3.46 -4.31 -2.62
CA ALA A 305 -2.16 -3.66 -2.58
C ALA A 305 -2.06 -2.57 -3.65
N ALA A 306 -1.03 -1.75 -3.60
CA ALA A 306 -0.74 -0.75 -4.61
C ALA A 306 0.76 -0.66 -4.88
N TRP A 307 1.17 -0.42 -6.16
CA TRP A 307 2.59 -0.45 -6.53
C TRP A 307 3.42 0.65 -5.85
N TYR A 308 2.83 1.80 -5.57
CA TYR A 308 3.48 2.91 -4.88
C TYR A 308 3.00 3.10 -3.44
N ASP A 309 2.53 2.01 -2.82
CA ASP A 309 2.11 2.03 -1.42
C ASP A 309 3.27 1.71 -0.48
N ILE A 310 3.33 2.41 0.65
CA ILE A 310 4.34 2.22 1.69
C ILE A 310 4.27 0.82 2.34
N PHE A 311 3.14 0.13 2.24
CA PHE A 311 2.93 -1.22 2.77
C PHE A 311 2.80 -2.29 1.68
N GLN A 312 3.23 -1.98 0.45
CA GLN A 312 3.15 -2.90 -0.68
C GLN A 312 3.78 -4.27 -0.36
N GLY A 313 5.00 -4.26 0.18
CA GLY A 313 5.70 -5.49 0.54
C GLY A 313 4.93 -6.34 1.55
N GLY A 314 4.38 -5.73 2.61
CA GLY A 314 3.58 -6.39 3.62
C GLY A 314 2.26 -6.94 3.07
N SER A 315 1.55 -6.15 2.25
CA SER A 315 0.31 -6.60 1.62
C SER A 315 0.52 -7.84 0.76
N LEU A 316 1.58 -7.88 -0.05
CA LEU A 316 1.90 -9.05 -0.86
C LEU A 316 2.33 -10.26 -0.03
N ARG A 317 3.07 -10.04 1.08
CA ARG A 317 3.44 -11.10 2.03
C ARG A 317 2.21 -11.69 2.72
N ASN A 318 1.20 -10.89 3.07
CA ASN A 318 -0.07 -11.38 3.61
C ASN A 318 -0.74 -12.37 2.67
N TYR A 319 -0.89 -12.02 1.38
CA TYR A 319 -1.46 -12.94 0.38
C TYR A 319 -0.67 -14.26 0.30
N ILE A 320 0.65 -14.18 0.13
CA ILE A 320 1.53 -15.35 -0.02
C ILE A 320 1.50 -16.21 1.25
N GLY A 321 1.64 -15.59 2.42
CA GLY A 321 1.75 -16.27 3.71
C GLY A 321 0.45 -16.97 4.11
N ILE A 322 -0.71 -16.30 3.96
CA ILE A 322 -1.99 -16.91 4.31
C ILE A 322 -2.34 -18.03 3.32
N LYS A 323 -2.05 -17.85 2.04
CA LYS A 323 -2.23 -18.91 1.03
C LYS A 323 -1.43 -20.17 1.37
N ALA A 324 -0.21 -20.01 1.85
CA ALA A 324 0.68 -21.13 2.19
C ALA A 324 0.35 -21.74 3.57
N HIS A 325 0.04 -20.93 4.57
CA HIS A 325 0.04 -21.31 5.98
C HIS A 325 -1.28 -21.06 6.71
N GLY A 326 -2.30 -20.46 6.07
CA GLY A 326 -3.59 -20.16 6.69
C GLY A 326 -4.19 -21.37 7.40
N GLY A 327 -4.84 -21.16 8.57
CA GLY A 327 -5.27 -22.21 9.49
C GLY A 327 -6.39 -23.09 8.96
N SER A 328 -7.14 -22.63 7.96
CA SER A 328 -8.22 -23.40 7.35
C SER A 328 -8.04 -23.59 5.85
N GLU A 329 -8.75 -24.55 5.27
CA GLU A 329 -8.82 -24.70 3.82
C GLU A 329 -9.49 -23.48 3.17
N ALA A 330 -10.50 -22.90 3.82
CA ALA A 330 -11.18 -21.70 3.37
C ALA A 330 -10.23 -20.49 3.32
N ALA A 331 -9.35 -20.35 4.31
CA ALA A 331 -8.31 -19.31 4.31
C ALA A 331 -7.32 -19.53 3.16
N ARG A 332 -6.75 -20.73 3.03
CA ARG A 332 -5.73 -21.00 2.00
C ARG A 332 -6.24 -20.93 0.57
N LYS A 333 -7.46 -21.39 0.30
CA LYS A 333 -8.07 -21.40 -1.05
C LYS A 333 -8.86 -20.15 -1.38
N GLY A 334 -9.32 -19.42 -0.36
CA GLY A 334 -10.11 -18.20 -0.50
C GLY A 334 -9.28 -16.92 -0.56
N GLN A 335 -8.01 -17.00 -0.94
CA GLN A 335 -7.16 -15.83 -1.09
C GLN A 335 -7.38 -15.17 -2.44
N HIS A 336 -7.63 -13.86 -2.41
CA HIS A 336 -7.65 -13.00 -3.59
C HIS A 336 -6.66 -11.85 -3.41
N LEU A 337 -6.02 -11.45 -4.50
CA LEU A 337 -5.07 -10.35 -4.54
C LEU A 337 -5.47 -9.36 -5.64
N PHE A 338 -5.57 -8.09 -5.27
CA PHE A 338 -5.81 -6.99 -6.20
C PHE A 338 -4.68 -5.97 -6.05
N VAL A 339 -3.87 -5.73 -7.11
CA VAL A 339 -2.77 -4.76 -7.04
C VAL A 339 -3.04 -3.61 -7.99
N THR A 340 -3.32 -2.44 -7.41
CA THR A 340 -3.61 -1.21 -8.16
C THR A 340 -2.34 -0.41 -8.43
N ILE A 341 -2.43 0.57 -9.33
CA ILE A 341 -1.34 1.50 -9.63
C ILE A 341 -1.14 2.56 -8.54
N GLY A 342 -2.11 2.74 -7.63
CA GLY A 342 -2.09 3.83 -6.66
C GLY A 342 -0.95 3.82 -5.66
N GLY A 343 -0.99 4.82 -4.80
CA GLY A 343 -0.25 4.89 -3.55
C GLY A 343 -1.18 4.72 -2.36
N HIS A 344 -0.71 5.09 -1.16
CA HIS A 344 -1.46 4.90 0.09
C HIS A 344 -2.82 5.62 0.13
N ALA A 345 -2.95 6.74 -0.53
CA ALA A 345 -4.20 7.53 -0.57
C ALA A 345 -5.15 7.11 -1.71
N GLY A 346 -4.91 5.98 -2.35
CA GLY A 346 -5.73 5.48 -3.45
C GLY A 346 -5.08 5.59 -4.83
N GLY A 347 -5.86 5.27 -5.86
CA GLY A 347 -5.44 5.24 -7.25
C GLY A 347 -6.04 6.36 -8.09
N GLY A 348 -5.86 6.26 -9.39
CA GLY A 348 -6.41 7.19 -10.38
C GLY A 348 -5.59 7.18 -11.66
N ARG A 349 -6.02 7.93 -12.65
CA ARG A 349 -5.35 8.01 -13.94
C ARG A 349 -3.92 8.55 -13.84
N LYS A 350 -3.73 9.60 -13.04
CA LYS A 350 -2.42 10.24 -12.84
C LYS A 350 -1.93 9.99 -11.42
N ILE A 351 -0.78 9.36 -11.30
CA ILE A 351 -0.08 9.11 -10.04
C ILE A 351 1.30 9.78 -10.14
N GLY A 352 1.67 10.58 -9.14
CA GLY A 352 2.90 11.34 -9.22
C GLY A 352 2.97 12.22 -10.47
N GLU A 353 3.99 12.02 -11.28
CA GLU A 353 4.19 12.75 -12.55
C GLU A 353 3.72 11.97 -13.79
N VAL A 354 3.28 10.72 -13.63
CA VAL A 354 2.95 9.82 -14.74
C VAL A 354 1.44 9.69 -14.93
N ASP A 355 0.99 9.74 -16.18
CA ASP A 355 -0.38 9.43 -16.62
C ASP A 355 -0.43 7.97 -17.10
N PHE A 356 -1.08 7.11 -16.32
CA PHE A 356 -1.21 5.68 -16.61
C PHE A 356 -2.44 5.33 -17.49
N GLY A 357 -3.06 6.35 -18.08
CA GLY A 357 -4.17 6.15 -19.00
C GLY A 357 -5.52 5.87 -18.33
N PRO A 358 -6.57 5.69 -19.14
CA PRO A 358 -7.94 5.56 -18.62
C PRO A 358 -8.16 4.27 -17.81
N ALA A 359 -7.50 3.17 -18.13
CA ALA A 359 -7.64 1.91 -17.39
C ALA A 359 -7.25 2.04 -15.90
N ALA A 360 -6.27 2.90 -15.59
CA ALA A 360 -5.87 3.17 -14.20
C ALA A 360 -6.98 3.85 -13.37
N ALA A 361 -7.91 4.56 -14.01
CA ALA A 361 -9.03 5.23 -13.36
C ALA A 361 -10.26 4.32 -13.13
N GLU A 362 -10.22 3.07 -13.61
CA GLU A 362 -11.33 2.11 -13.45
C GLU A 362 -11.41 1.52 -12.04
N TYR A 363 -10.36 1.68 -11.25
CA TYR A 363 -10.34 1.19 -9.87
C TYR A 363 -11.15 2.11 -8.95
N ASP A 364 -12.14 1.53 -8.27
CA ASP A 364 -12.87 2.11 -7.15
C ASP A 364 -12.83 1.12 -5.97
N GLU A 365 -12.20 1.51 -4.87
CA GLU A 365 -12.01 0.65 -3.68
C GLU A 365 -13.35 0.21 -3.08
N ASN A 366 -14.33 1.12 -3.03
CA ASN A 366 -15.64 0.82 -2.46
C ASN A 366 -16.41 -0.19 -3.33
N ASP A 367 -16.29 -0.09 -4.66
CA ASP A 367 -16.91 -1.04 -5.58
C ASP A 367 -16.24 -2.42 -5.49
N VAL A 368 -14.92 -2.47 -5.46
CA VAL A 368 -14.15 -3.72 -5.32
C VAL A 368 -14.49 -4.42 -4.00
N THR A 369 -14.50 -3.68 -2.90
CA THR A 369 -14.86 -4.20 -1.57
C THR A 369 -16.31 -4.72 -1.52
N LEU A 370 -17.25 -3.97 -2.09
CA LEU A 370 -18.65 -4.37 -2.11
C LEU A 370 -18.87 -5.63 -2.96
N LYS A 371 -18.27 -5.71 -4.14
CA LYS A 371 -18.32 -6.89 -5.02
C LYS A 371 -17.70 -8.13 -4.36
N TRP A 372 -16.60 -7.95 -3.60
CA TRP A 372 -16.01 -9.03 -2.81
C TRP A 372 -17.00 -9.62 -1.83
N TYR A 373 -17.70 -8.77 -1.05
CA TYR A 373 -18.70 -9.26 -0.09
C TYR A 373 -19.96 -9.78 -0.75
N ASP A 374 -20.40 -9.22 -1.90
CA ASP A 374 -21.49 -9.77 -2.68
C ASP A 374 -21.15 -11.19 -3.18
N TYR A 375 -19.92 -11.41 -3.61
CA TYR A 375 -19.43 -12.76 -3.96
C TYR A 375 -19.40 -13.68 -2.73
N LEU A 376 -18.78 -13.25 -1.66
CA LEU A 376 -18.50 -14.10 -0.49
C LEU A 376 -19.77 -14.39 0.33
N PHE A 377 -20.63 -13.40 0.56
CA PHE A 377 -21.77 -13.52 1.47
C PHE A 377 -23.10 -13.76 0.79
N LYS A 378 -23.29 -13.29 -0.45
CA LYS A 378 -24.54 -13.42 -1.20
C LYS A 378 -24.44 -14.41 -2.37
N GLY A 379 -23.24 -14.93 -2.68
CA GLY A 379 -23.00 -15.87 -3.77
C GLY A 379 -23.17 -15.28 -5.16
N VAL A 380 -23.07 -13.93 -5.28
CA VAL A 380 -23.14 -13.25 -6.58
C VAL A 380 -21.93 -13.62 -7.43
N GLN A 381 -22.18 -14.12 -8.62
CA GLN A 381 -21.11 -14.43 -9.57
C GLN A 381 -20.60 -13.15 -10.21
N ASN A 382 -19.37 -12.78 -9.91
CA ASN A 382 -18.70 -11.59 -10.43
C ASN A 382 -17.20 -11.88 -10.69
N GLU A 383 -16.37 -10.85 -10.82
CA GLU A 383 -14.93 -11.00 -11.11
C GLU A 383 -14.18 -11.90 -10.10
N PHE A 384 -14.63 -12.01 -8.85
CA PHE A 384 -14.00 -12.87 -7.83
C PHE A 384 -14.32 -14.37 -7.99
N ALA A 385 -15.24 -14.75 -8.88
CA ALA A 385 -15.44 -16.14 -9.29
C ALA A 385 -14.41 -16.62 -10.33
N GLY A 386 -13.61 -15.69 -10.85
CA GLY A 386 -12.57 -15.93 -11.86
C GLY A 386 -11.20 -16.24 -11.25
N LYS A 387 -10.15 -15.66 -11.85
CA LYS A 387 -8.77 -15.82 -11.37
C LYS A 387 -8.56 -15.08 -10.05
N PRO A 388 -7.76 -15.62 -9.14
CA PRO A 388 -7.61 -15.07 -7.78
C PRO A 388 -6.75 -13.80 -7.72
N VAL A 389 -5.99 -13.48 -8.76
CA VAL A 389 -5.07 -12.34 -8.78
C VAL A 389 -5.40 -11.40 -9.93
N LYS A 390 -5.52 -10.11 -9.63
CA LYS A 390 -5.68 -9.05 -10.62
C LYS A 390 -4.67 -7.94 -10.35
N ILE A 391 -3.83 -7.64 -11.32
CA ILE A 391 -2.77 -6.64 -11.19
C ILE A 391 -2.85 -5.60 -12.30
N PHE A 392 -2.45 -4.38 -11.98
CA PHE A 392 -2.19 -3.35 -12.99
C PHE A 392 -0.76 -3.46 -13.48
N VAL A 393 -0.56 -3.63 -14.80
CA VAL A 393 0.77 -3.73 -15.42
C VAL A 393 1.16 -2.36 -15.95
N MET A 394 2.14 -1.73 -15.29
CA MET A 394 2.71 -0.44 -15.71
C MET A 394 3.44 -0.55 -17.05
N GLY A 395 3.63 0.54 -17.74
CA GLY A 395 4.21 0.56 -19.09
C GLY A 395 3.21 0.11 -20.18
N ALA A 396 2.63 -1.08 -20.04
CA ALA A 396 1.48 -1.53 -20.84
C ALA A 396 0.18 -0.82 -20.42
N ASN A 397 0.11 -0.32 -19.19
CA ASN A 397 -0.99 0.44 -18.61
C ASN A 397 -2.35 -0.25 -18.73
N GLN A 398 -2.40 -1.51 -18.33
CA GLN A 398 -3.60 -2.34 -18.41
C GLN A 398 -3.75 -3.27 -17.21
N TRP A 399 -4.99 -3.64 -16.90
CA TRP A 399 -5.33 -4.67 -15.94
C TRP A 399 -5.07 -6.06 -16.53
N ARG A 400 -4.60 -6.98 -15.67
CA ARG A 400 -4.36 -8.36 -16.05
C ARG A 400 -4.73 -9.33 -14.93
N GLU A 401 -5.44 -10.38 -15.28
CA GLU A 401 -5.78 -11.46 -14.37
C GLU A 401 -4.74 -12.56 -14.41
N GLU A 402 -4.33 -13.07 -13.24
CA GLU A 402 -3.29 -14.07 -13.05
C GLU A 402 -3.78 -15.23 -12.20
N ASP A 403 -3.16 -16.39 -12.41
CA ASP A 403 -3.53 -17.60 -11.65
C ASP A 403 -2.91 -17.61 -10.25
N ASP A 404 -1.82 -16.87 -10.04
CA ASP A 404 -1.10 -16.78 -8.78
C ASP A 404 -0.16 -15.57 -8.70
N TRP A 405 0.34 -15.32 -7.49
CA TRP A 405 1.43 -14.38 -7.20
C TRP A 405 2.43 -15.01 -6.23
N PRO A 406 3.78 -14.91 -6.46
CA PRO A 406 4.43 -14.41 -7.68
C PRO A 406 4.12 -15.27 -8.92
N LEU A 407 4.29 -14.68 -10.11
CA LEU A 407 3.99 -15.36 -11.37
C LEU A 407 4.92 -16.57 -11.60
N ALA A 408 4.36 -17.77 -11.71
CA ALA A 408 5.13 -18.99 -11.97
C ALA A 408 5.93 -18.97 -13.28
N ARG A 409 5.49 -18.15 -14.27
CA ARG A 409 6.18 -17.99 -15.57
C ARG A 409 7.29 -16.94 -15.55
N ALA A 410 7.41 -16.13 -14.50
CA ALA A 410 8.51 -15.19 -14.35
C ALA A 410 9.82 -15.94 -14.07
N ARG A 411 10.89 -15.58 -14.77
CA ARG A 411 12.21 -16.19 -14.59
C ARG A 411 13.12 -15.25 -13.83
N SER A 412 13.65 -15.70 -12.71
CA SER A 412 14.69 -15.00 -11.97
C SER A 412 15.92 -14.81 -12.85
N THR A 413 16.21 -13.57 -13.22
CA THR A 413 17.27 -13.20 -14.14
C THR A 413 18.24 -12.24 -13.46
N LYS A 414 19.54 -12.56 -13.44
CA LYS A 414 20.59 -11.70 -12.91
C LYS A 414 21.03 -10.70 -13.95
N TYR A 415 21.04 -9.42 -13.58
CA TYR A 415 21.70 -8.35 -14.30
C TYR A 415 22.89 -7.91 -13.45
N PHE A 416 24.09 -8.29 -13.89
CA PHE A 416 25.33 -7.97 -13.19
C PHE A 416 25.70 -6.49 -13.38
N LEU A 417 26.30 -5.92 -12.32
CA LEU A 417 26.87 -4.59 -12.34
C LEU A 417 28.23 -4.63 -13.05
N HIS A 418 28.50 -3.60 -13.85
CA HIS A 418 29.78 -3.41 -14.55
C HIS A 418 30.18 -1.94 -14.55
N SER A 419 31.46 -1.65 -14.39
CA SER A 419 32.07 -0.37 -14.72
C SER A 419 33.56 -0.55 -15.01
N SER A 420 34.17 0.41 -15.68
CA SER A 420 35.63 0.41 -15.96
C SER A 420 36.34 1.57 -15.32
N LYS A 421 35.61 2.56 -14.82
CA LYS A 421 36.14 3.77 -14.16
C LYS A 421 35.45 4.00 -12.82
N ASN A 422 34.23 4.51 -12.85
CA ASN A 422 33.35 4.71 -11.68
C ASN A 422 31.91 4.98 -12.14
N ALA A 423 30.97 4.31 -11.54
CA ALA A 423 29.54 4.46 -11.84
C ALA A 423 28.89 5.68 -11.17
N ALA A 424 29.64 6.57 -10.49
CA ALA A 424 29.11 7.71 -9.78
C ALA A 424 28.45 8.73 -10.71
N SER A 425 27.19 9.08 -10.40
CA SER A 425 26.31 9.99 -11.12
C SER A 425 26.03 9.59 -12.58
N LEU A 426 25.20 10.40 -13.27
CA LEU A 426 24.96 10.24 -14.73
C LEU A 426 26.21 10.39 -15.61
N ARG A 427 27.34 10.86 -15.04
CA ARG A 427 28.61 11.00 -15.76
C ARG A 427 29.47 9.73 -15.69
N GLY A 428 29.07 8.77 -14.87
CA GLY A 428 29.72 7.49 -14.70
C GLY A 428 29.57 6.56 -15.90
N ASP A 429 30.23 5.42 -15.85
CA ASP A 429 30.22 4.40 -16.91
C ASP A 429 29.56 3.09 -16.47
N GLY A 430 28.73 3.16 -15.40
CA GLY A 430 28.03 2.00 -14.87
C GLY A 430 27.05 1.40 -15.87
N SER A 431 27.12 0.09 -16.07
CA SER A 431 26.24 -0.65 -16.95
C SER A 431 25.70 -1.93 -16.31
N LEU A 432 24.56 -2.40 -16.80
CA LEU A 432 23.91 -3.64 -16.41
C LEU A 432 23.86 -4.61 -17.59
N SER A 433 24.26 -5.86 -17.36
CA SER A 433 24.11 -6.91 -18.35
C SER A 433 23.90 -8.29 -17.71
N THR A 434 23.45 -9.25 -18.49
CA THR A 434 23.32 -10.65 -18.06
C THR A 434 24.64 -11.44 -18.15
N ALA A 435 25.71 -10.84 -18.71
CA ALA A 435 27.03 -11.44 -18.75
C ALA A 435 27.69 -11.32 -17.37
N ALA A 436 28.25 -12.43 -16.87
CA ALA A 436 28.95 -12.41 -15.61
C ALA A 436 30.23 -11.54 -15.68
N PRO A 437 30.54 -10.76 -14.62
CA PRO A 437 31.72 -9.91 -14.61
C PRO A 437 33.02 -10.72 -14.59
N ARG A 438 34.09 -10.07 -15.00
CA ARG A 438 35.45 -10.62 -14.98
C ARG A 438 36.34 -9.81 -14.01
N THR A 439 37.51 -9.43 -14.42
CA THR A 439 38.36 -8.50 -13.67
C THR A 439 37.90 -7.09 -13.98
N GLU A 440 37.27 -6.43 -13.00
CA GLU A 440 36.76 -5.07 -13.11
C GLU A 440 37.23 -4.20 -11.94
N THR A 441 37.16 -2.89 -12.10
CA THR A 441 37.45 -1.94 -11.03
C THR A 441 36.29 -1.86 -10.07
N THR A 442 36.51 -1.37 -8.85
CA THR A 442 35.45 -1.12 -7.89
C THR A 442 34.91 0.30 -8.04
N ASP A 443 33.62 0.49 -7.79
CA ASP A 443 33.01 1.81 -7.68
C ASP A 443 33.02 2.30 -6.24
N HIS A 444 33.11 3.60 -6.04
CA HIS A 444 33.11 4.20 -4.71
C HIS A 444 32.43 5.56 -4.68
N TYR A 445 31.88 5.88 -3.53
CA TYR A 445 31.29 7.18 -3.23
C TYR A 445 31.46 7.51 -1.74
N VAL A 446 31.32 8.79 -1.43
CA VAL A 446 31.33 9.26 -0.03
C VAL A 446 29.91 9.59 0.40
N TYR A 447 29.45 8.90 1.41
CA TYR A 447 28.19 9.23 2.09
C TYR A 447 28.46 10.17 3.26
N ASP A 448 27.83 11.34 3.22
CA ASP A 448 27.84 12.34 4.29
C ASP A 448 26.43 12.46 4.90
N PRO A 449 26.24 12.05 6.16
CA PRO A 449 24.96 12.19 6.85
C PRO A 449 24.45 13.64 6.99
N ALA A 450 25.33 14.65 6.82
CA ALA A 450 24.91 16.06 6.80
C ALA A 450 24.29 16.47 5.46
N ASN A 451 24.52 15.70 4.38
CA ASN A 451 24.01 15.96 3.05
C ASN A 451 23.42 14.68 2.42
N PRO A 452 22.42 14.06 3.04
CA PRO A 452 21.86 12.80 2.55
C PRO A 452 21.18 12.95 1.18
N VAL A 453 21.09 11.85 0.44
CA VAL A 453 20.32 11.78 -0.80
C VAL A 453 18.85 12.02 -0.49
N PRO A 454 18.20 13.03 -1.13
CA PRO A 454 16.82 13.35 -0.85
C PRO A 454 15.85 12.30 -1.40
N THR A 455 14.75 12.07 -0.70
CA THR A 455 13.63 11.30 -1.21
C THR A 455 12.89 12.08 -2.30
N ILE A 456 12.73 11.49 -3.48
CA ILE A 456 11.93 12.05 -4.57
C ILE A 456 10.92 10.99 -5.03
N GLY A 457 9.65 11.15 -4.66
CA GLY A 457 8.60 10.20 -4.98
C GLY A 457 8.78 8.85 -4.28
N GLY A 458 8.24 7.81 -4.88
CA GLY A 458 8.27 6.44 -4.34
C GLY A 458 7.08 6.11 -3.44
N PRO A 459 7.16 5.03 -2.68
CA PRO A 459 6.11 4.58 -1.79
C PRO A 459 6.11 5.39 -0.49
N LEU A 460 5.35 6.47 -0.49
CA LEU A 460 5.21 7.42 0.61
C LEU A 460 3.76 7.54 1.07
N CYS A 461 3.56 7.99 2.32
CA CYS A 461 2.25 8.15 2.95
C CYS A 461 2.15 9.45 3.75
N CYS A 462 0.91 9.82 3.94
CA CYS A 462 0.36 10.61 5.05
C CYS A 462 0.63 12.10 5.04
N ASP A 463 1.54 12.62 4.26
CA ASP A 463 1.73 14.05 4.01
C ASP A 463 2.21 14.29 2.55
N GLY A 464 1.29 14.10 1.63
CA GLY A 464 1.57 14.30 0.19
C GLY A 464 1.83 15.74 -0.21
N GLN A 465 1.62 16.71 0.67
CA GLN A 465 1.97 18.10 0.40
C GLN A 465 3.49 18.33 0.46
N HIS A 466 4.15 17.78 1.46
CA HIS A 466 5.59 17.95 1.66
C HIS A 466 6.40 16.80 1.04
N MET A 467 5.85 15.59 1.03
CA MET A 467 6.47 14.39 0.49
C MET A 467 5.52 13.70 -0.50
N PRO A 468 5.41 14.23 -1.73
CA PRO A 468 4.47 13.71 -2.71
C PRO A 468 4.86 12.29 -3.17
N PRO A 469 3.94 11.31 -3.05
CA PRO A 469 4.20 9.93 -3.42
C PRO A 469 4.15 9.67 -4.93
N GLY A 470 4.47 8.44 -5.31
CA GLY A 470 4.32 7.94 -6.67
C GLY A 470 5.56 8.10 -7.55
N PRO A 471 5.44 7.78 -8.84
CA PRO A 471 6.53 7.88 -9.79
C PRO A 471 6.90 9.35 -10.05
N ARG A 472 8.21 9.63 -9.99
CA ARG A 472 8.80 10.95 -10.22
C ARG A 472 10.13 10.83 -10.92
N ASP A 473 10.52 11.93 -11.59
CA ASP A 473 11.79 12.00 -12.27
C ASP A 473 12.99 11.96 -11.30
N GLN A 474 13.83 10.94 -11.42
CA GLN A 474 14.98 10.72 -10.54
C GLN A 474 16.26 11.45 -10.99
N ARG A 475 16.28 12.11 -12.14
CA ARG A 475 17.47 12.84 -12.64
C ARG A 475 18.11 13.81 -11.62
N PRO A 476 17.37 14.51 -10.75
CA PRO A 476 18.00 15.34 -9.71
C PRO A 476 18.82 14.54 -8.70
N VAL A 477 18.37 13.31 -8.37
CA VAL A 477 19.12 12.37 -7.51
C VAL A 477 20.30 11.78 -8.26
N GLU A 478 20.09 11.34 -9.49
CA GLU A 478 21.09 10.73 -10.37
C GLU A 478 22.25 11.68 -10.73
N ALA A 479 22.06 12.99 -10.59
CA ALA A 479 23.13 13.98 -10.82
C ALA A 479 24.17 14.06 -9.67
N ARG A 480 23.88 13.43 -8.52
CA ARG A 480 24.75 13.46 -7.33
C ARG A 480 25.92 12.51 -7.48
N ASP A 481 27.08 12.88 -6.90
CA ASP A 481 28.30 12.05 -6.93
C ASP A 481 28.28 10.92 -5.87
N ASP A 482 27.30 10.94 -4.95
CA ASP A 482 27.08 9.91 -3.93
C ASP A 482 25.95 8.92 -4.32
N VAL A 483 25.58 8.88 -5.61
CA VAL A 483 24.67 7.91 -6.20
C VAL A 483 25.36 7.19 -7.36
N LEU A 484 25.52 5.87 -7.25
CA LEU A 484 26.02 5.03 -8.33
C LEU A 484 24.88 4.67 -9.29
N ILE A 485 25.15 4.77 -10.58
CA ILE A 485 24.18 4.58 -11.66
C ILE A 485 24.62 3.46 -12.58
N TYR A 486 23.79 2.43 -12.70
CA TYR A 486 24.00 1.33 -13.64
C TYR A 486 22.81 1.20 -14.58
N SER A 487 23.04 1.21 -15.89
CA SER A 487 21.96 1.16 -16.89
C SER A 487 22.18 0.05 -17.91
N THR A 488 21.09 -0.58 -18.37
CA THR A 488 21.15 -1.42 -19.56
C THR A 488 21.31 -0.56 -20.81
N PRO A 489 21.73 -1.12 -21.95
CA PRO A 489 21.41 -0.55 -23.25
C PRO A 489 19.89 -0.41 -23.41
N ALA A 490 19.46 0.49 -24.31
CA ALA A 490 18.04 0.61 -24.66
C ALA A 490 17.49 -0.73 -25.16
N PHE A 491 16.35 -1.16 -24.62
CA PHE A 491 15.73 -2.43 -25.00
C PHE A 491 15.33 -2.43 -26.48
N ALA A 492 15.68 -3.50 -27.20
CA ALA A 492 15.31 -3.67 -28.62
C ALA A 492 13.84 -4.07 -28.80
N GLN A 493 13.21 -4.58 -27.77
CA GLN A 493 11.79 -4.98 -27.69
C GLN A 493 11.26 -4.75 -26.30
N ASP A 494 9.94 -4.74 -26.16
CA ASP A 494 9.29 -4.64 -24.86
C ASP A 494 9.76 -5.76 -23.93
N THR A 495 10.10 -5.40 -22.69
CA THR A 495 10.63 -6.34 -21.70
C THR A 495 9.84 -6.19 -20.40
N GLU A 496 9.13 -7.23 -20.01
CA GLU A 496 8.31 -7.23 -18.80
C GLU A 496 9.10 -7.74 -17.59
N VAL A 497 9.00 -6.97 -16.48
CA VAL A 497 9.47 -7.36 -15.14
C VAL A 497 8.26 -7.34 -14.21
N THR A 498 7.84 -8.53 -13.75
CA THR A 498 6.66 -8.67 -12.88
C THR A 498 6.93 -9.69 -11.78
N GLY A 499 7.04 -9.21 -10.53
CA GLY A 499 7.32 -10.02 -9.35
C GLY A 499 8.29 -9.33 -8.38
N PRO A 500 8.85 -10.09 -7.41
CA PRO A 500 9.81 -9.58 -6.42
C PRO A 500 11.15 -9.22 -7.04
N VAL A 501 11.70 -8.08 -6.60
CA VAL A 501 12.98 -7.52 -7.05
C VAL A 501 13.95 -7.48 -5.88
N SER A 502 15.20 -7.88 -6.10
CA SER A 502 16.25 -7.80 -5.08
C SER A 502 17.62 -7.47 -5.67
N LEU A 503 18.49 -6.91 -4.85
CA LEU A 503 19.90 -6.65 -5.20
C LEU A 503 20.83 -7.47 -4.30
N GLU A 504 21.65 -8.33 -4.89
CA GLU A 504 22.82 -8.91 -4.24
C GLU A 504 24.00 -7.94 -4.44
N LEU A 505 24.44 -7.30 -3.36
CA LEU A 505 25.47 -6.28 -3.37
C LEU A 505 26.69 -6.73 -2.56
N PHE A 506 27.86 -6.76 -3.18
CA PHE A 506 29.14 -6.91 -2.47
C PHE A 506 29.75 -5.53 -2.24
N ALA A 507 29.88 -5.15 -0.98
CA ALA A 507 30.38 -3.83 -0.63
C ALA A 507 31.19 -3.83 0.66
N LYS A 508 32.01 -2.78 0.83
CA LYS A 508 32.66 -2.43 2.10
C LYS A 508 32.47 -0.97 2.41
N SER A 509 32.62 -0.62 3.68
CA SER A 509 32.60 0.76 4.17
C SER A 509 33.88 1.07 4.97
N SER A 510 34.23 2.33 5.02
CA SER A 510 35.25 2.84 5.98
C SER A 510 34.68 3.00 7.39
N ALA A 511 33.35 2.87 7.56
CA ALA A 511 32.67 2.98 8.84
C ALA A 511 32.27 1.61 9.39
N VAL A 512 31.88 1.57 10.67
CA VAL A 512 31.41 0.36 11.37
C VAL A 512 29.94 0.05 11.07
N ASP A 513 29.20 1.01 10.56
CA ASP A 513 27.82 0.88 10.09
C ASP A 513 27.53 1.92 8.99
N THR A 514 26.63 1.62 8.10
CA THR A 514 26.11 2.51 7.05
C THR A 514 24.83 1.90 6.49
N ASP A 515 24.14 2.60 5.60
CA ASP A 515 23.01 2.01 4.86
C ASP A 515 23.38 1.82 3.39
N PHE A 516 22.76 0.85 2.73
CA PHE A 516 22.75 0.72 1.29
C PHE A 516 21.31 0.77 0.78
N THR A 517 21.04 1.70 -0.13
CA THR A 517 19.76 1.84 -0.81
C THR A 517 19.86 1.37 -2.25
N ALA A 518 18.77 0.89 -2.79
CA ALA A 518 18.65 0.54 -4.20
C ALA A 518 17.30 1.01 -4.75
N LYS A 519 17.31 1.59 -5.98
CA LYS A 519 16.08 1.94 -6.71
C LYS A 519 16.11 1.36 -8.10
N LEU A 520 14.99 0.77 -8.51
CA LEU A 520 14.74 0.36 -9.89
C LEU A 520 14.04 1.49 -10.63
N VAL A 521 14.57 1.87 -11.78
CA VAL A 521 14.11 3.02 -12.56
C VAL A 521 13.88 2.59 -14.01
N ASP A 522 12.78 3.08 -14.60
CA ASP A 522 12.49 2.99 -16.03
C ASP A 522 12.84 4.33 -16.69
N VAL A 523 13.81 4.33 -17.61
CA VAL A 523 14.27 5.54 -18.30
C VAL A 523 13.73 5.56 -19.72
N GLY A 524 12.85 6.52 -19.98
CA GLY A 524 12.29 6.73 -21.30
C GLY A 524 13.28 7.32 -22.32
N PRO A 525 12.97 7.28 -23.62
CA PRO A 525 13.79 7.85 -24.67
C PRO A 525 13.99 9.37 -24.57
N ASP A 526 13.11 10.07 -23.84
CA ASP A 526 13.18 11.49 -23.53
C ASP A 526 14.07 11.80 -22.30
N GLY A 527 14.59 10.74 -21.68
CA GLY A 527 15.42 10.83 -20.47
C GLY A 527 14.64 10.93 -19.18
N PHE A 528 13.30 10.92 -19.19
CA PHE A 528 12.51 10.86 -17.96
C PHE A 528 12.82 9.57 -17.22
N ALA A 529 13.25 9.68 -15.96
CA ALA A 529 13.72 8.56 -15.14
C ALA A 529 12.68 8.23 -14.07
N GLN A 530 11.76 7.33 -14.39
CA GLN A 530 10.64 6.94 -13.53
C GLN A 530 11.09 5.91 -12.50
N ASN A 531 11.06 6.25 -11.21
CA ASN A 531 11.23 5.25 -10.14
C ASN A 531 10.07 4.25 -10.12
N LEU A 532 10.36 2.96 -9.99
CA LEU A 532 9.38 1.87 -9.96
C LEU A 532 9.22 1.26 -8.57
N THR A 533 10.32 0.88 -7.97
CA THR A 533 10.38 0.29 -6.63
C THR A 533 11.75 0.55 -6.01
N GLU A 534 11.84 0.46 -4.69
CA GLU A 534 13.07 0.78 -3.96
C GLU A 534 13.18 -0.01 -2.65
N GLY A 535 14.40 -0.14 -2.16
CA GLY A 535 14.69 -0.80 -0.90
C GLY A 535 15.91 -0.20 -0.20
N ILE A 536 16.07 -0.57 1.07
CA ILE A 536 17.18 -0.18 1.92
C ILE A 536 17.58 -1.36 2.81
N LEU A 537 18.86 -1.41 3.17
CA LEU A 537 19.37 -2.32 4.18
C LEU A 537 20.42 -1.60 5.02
N ARG A 538 20.18 -1.50 6.32
CA ARG A 538 21.15 -1.04 7.30
C ARG A 538 22.18 -2.12 7.55
N ALA A 539 23.46 -1.82 7.35
CA ALA A 539 24.53 -2.81 7.29
C ALA A 539 24.66 -3.68 8.54
N ARG A 540 24.33 -3.14 9.72
CA ARG A 540 24.32 -3.93 10.98
C ARG A 540 23.26 -5.05 10.98
N TYR A 541 22.24 -4.98 10.11
CA TYR A 541 21.18 -5.98 9.99
C TYR A 541 21.31 -6.87 8.74
N ARG A 542 22.49 -6.86 8.08
CA ARG A 542 22.74 -7.65 6.86
C ARG A 542 22.51 -9.15 7.02
N ASP A 543 22.74 -9.68 8.22
CA ASP A 543 22.62 -11.11 8.51
C ASP A 543 21.23 -11.45 9.12
N SER A 544 20.64 -10.54 9.88
CA SER A 544 19.34 -10.72 10.54
C SER A 544 18.81 -9.40 11.09
N VAL A 545 17.52 -9.14 10.93
CA VAL A 545 16.83 -8.02 11.58
C VAL A 545 16.56 -8.26 13.08
N GLU A 546 16.75 -9.50 13.56
CA GLU A 546 16.62 -9.84 14.99
C GLU A 546 17.87 -9.51 15.79
N LYS A 547 19.03 -9.39 15.13
CA LYS A 547 20.31 -9.19 15.81
C LYS A 547 21.24 -8.28 15.02
N ALA A 548 21.54 -7.13 15.59
CA ALA A 548 22.52 -6.21 15.02
C ALA A 548 23.96 -6.76 15.12
N SER A 549 24.73 -6.60 14.03
CA SER A 549 26.15 -6.95 13.95
C SER A 549 26.90 -5.88 13.16
N LEU A 550 27.71 -5.07 13.85
CA LEU A 550 28.51 -4.02 13.21
C LEU A 550 29.52 -4.61 12.21
N MET A 551 29.88 -3.82 11.20
CA MET A 551 30.90 -4.19 10.24
C MET A 551 32.30 -3.97 10.82
N ASN A 552 33.27 -4.70 10.26
CA ASN A 552 34.70 -4.34 10.36
C ASN A 552 35.03 -3.38 9.20
N PRO A 553 35.49 -2.15 9.47
CA PRO A 553 35.84 -1.21 8.42
C PRO A 553 36.82 -1.82 7.41
N GLY A 554 36.54 -1.65 6.13
CA GLY A 554 37.39 -2.17 5.04
C GLY A 554 37.17 -3.64 4.67
N GLN A 555 36.40 -4.41 5.44
CA GLN A 555 36.01 -5.78 5.08
C GLN A 555 34.86 -5.76 4.08
N VAL A 556 34.91 -6.63 3.06
CA VAL A 556 33.85 -6.83 2.08
C VAL A 556 32.78 -7.74 2.68
N TYR A 557 31.53 -7.35 2.51
CA TYR A 557 30.35 -8.12 2.89
C TYR A 557 29.39 -8.26 1.72
N LYS A 558 28.57 -9.31 1.73
CA LYS A 558 27.43 -9.47 0.84
C LYS A 558 26.20 -8.91 1.55
N PHE A 559 25.47 -8.04 0.86
CA PHE A 559 24.16 -7.50 1.27
C PHE A 559 23.09 -8.00 0.31
N THR A 560 21.94 -8.38 0.84
CA THR A 560 20.75 -8.68 0.02
C THR A 560 19.69 -7.65 0.33
N ILE A 561 19.47 -6.73 -0.59
CA ILE A 561 18.51 -5.64 -0.44
C ILE A 561 17.20 -6.05 -1.12
N ASP A 562 16.11 -6.11 -0.37
CA ASP A 562 14.76 -6.34 -0.88
C ASP A 562 14.19 -5.00 -1.40
N LEU A 563 13.87 -4.95 -2.70
CA LEU A 563 13.22 -3.79 -3.33
C LEU A 563 11.69 -4.00 -3.43
N TRP A 564 11.15 -4.97 -2.71
CA TRP A 564 9.75 -5.40 -2.81
C TRP A 564 9.39 -5.91 -4.20
N SER A 565 8.28 -5.49 -4.76
CA SER A 565 7.81 -6.02 -6.05
C SER A 565 7.39 -4.91 -7.00
N THR A 566 7.38 -5.22 -8.29
CA THR A 566 6.82 -4.35 -9.33
C THR A 566 6.13 -5.17 -10.42
N SER A 567 5.34 -4.50 -11.26
CA SER A 567 4.87 -5.02 -12.54
C SER A 567 4.98 -3.91 -13.56
N ASN A 568 6.00 -3.98 -14.40
CA ASN A 568 6.29 -2.97 -15.43
C ASN A 568 6.76 -3.60 -16.73
N VAL A 569 6.28 -3.07 -17.83
CA VAL A 569 6.82 -3.32 -19.16
C VAL A 569 7.75 -2.17 -19.53
N PHE A 570 9.05 -2.43 -19.54
CA PHE A 570 10.03 -1.54 -20.16
C PHE A 570 9.80 -1.55 -21.66
N LEU A 571 9.29 -0.48 -22.21
CA LEU A 571 8.97 -0.39 -23.63
C LEU A 571 10.25 -0.40 -24.49
N LYS A 572 10.11 -0.79 -25.75
CA LYS A 572 11.19 -0.67 -26.72
C LYS A 572 11.78 0.73 -26.74
N GLY A 573 13.09 0.85 -26.62
CA GLY A 573 13.81 2.12 -26.56
C GLY A 573 14.00 2.64 -25.14
N HIS A 574 13.32 2.10 -24.12
CA HIS A 574 13.58 2.39 -22.71
C HIS A 574 14.83 1.67 -22.21
N MET A 575 15.38 2.14 -21.10
CA MET A 575 16.48 1.50 -20.38
C MET A 575 16.03 1.17 -18.95
N LEU A 576 16.44 0.01 -18.50
CA LEU A 576 16.38 -0.31 -17.07
C LEU A 576 17.59 0.30 -16.39
N ARG A 577 17.36 0.96 -15.25
CA ARG A 577 18.41 1.58 -14.45
C ARG A 577 18.30 1.17 -12.99
N LEU A 578 19.45 1.00 -12.35
CA LEU A 578 19.61 0.79 -10.92
C LEU A 578 20.39 1.96 -10.34
N GLU A 579 19.85 2.57 -9.29
CA GLU A 579 20.56 3.53 -8.45
C GLU A 579 21.00 2.86 -7.15
N ILE A 580 22.23 3.09 -6.71
CA ILE A 580 22.74 2.64 -5.41
C ILE A 580 23.29 3.83 -4.64
N SER A 581 22.94 3.96 -3.37
CA SER A 581 23.36 5.03 -2.49
C SER A 581 23.36 4.55 -1.03
N SER A 582 23.55 5.49 -0.06
CA SER A 582 23.51 5.19 1.37
C SER A 582 22.44 5.97 2.13
N SER A 583 21.49 6.57 1.45
CA SER A 583 20.39 7.30 2.08
C SER A 583 19.23 7.52 1.13
N ASN A 584 18.06 7.74 1.70
CA ASN A 584 16.84 8.15 1.02
C ASN A 584 16.01 8.94 2.05
N PHE A 585 16.45 10.17 2.30
CA PHE A 585 16.00 10.99 3.42
C PHE A 585 14.97 12.05 2.96
N PRO A 586 13.92 12.29 3.71
CA PRO A 586 13.59 11.77 5.04
C PRO A 586 12.62 10.55 5.05
N ARG A 587 12.44 9.84 3.91
CA ARG A 587 11.69 8.59 3.98
C ARG A 587 12.24 7.70 5.09
N PHE A 588 13.55 7.42 5.04
CA PHE A 588 14.27 6.71 6.10
C PHE A 588 15.11 7.66 6.95
N ASP A 589 15.40 7.28 8.18
CA ASP A 589 16.37 7.97 9.02
C ASP A 589 17.78 7.88 8.42
N ARG A 590 18.62 8.86 8.77
CA ARG A 590 20.02 8.88 8.33
C ARG A 590 20.84 7.94 9.19
N ASN A 591 21.52 6.98 8.59
CA ASN A 591 22.59 6.28 9.32
C ASN A 591 23.72 7.26 9.61
N LEU A 592 24.10 7.40 10.87
CA LEU A 592 25.16 8.32 11.30
C LEU A 592 26.57 7.74 11.17
N ASN A 593 26.69 6.49 10.69
CA ASN A 593 27.92 5.73 10.44
C ASN A 593 28.76 5.42 11.71
N THR A 594 28.30 5.79 12.90
CA THR A 594 29.06 5.65 14.16
C THR A 594 28.88 4.31 14.85
N GLY A 595 27.84 3.54 14.45
CA GLY A 595 27.46 2.31 15.14
C GLY A 595 26.75 2.51 16.49
N GLU A 596 26.55 3.76 16.90
CA GLU A 596 25.77 4.10 18.10
C GLU A 596 24.29 3.72 17.94
N ASP A 597 23.52 3.83 19.02
CA ASP A 597 22.07 3.67 19.00
C ASP A 597 21.43 4.75 18.12
N PRO A 598 20.72 4.40 17.03
CA PRO A 598 20.15 5.38 16.11
C PRO A 598 19.17 6.36 16.77
N ALA A 599 18.43 5.91 17.80
CA ALA A 599 17.45 6.74 18.50
C ALA A 599 18.12 7.84 19.36
N LEU A 600 19.33 7.64 19.83
CA LEU A 600 20.01 8.47 20.81
C LEU A 600 21.25 9.20 20.24
N ALA A 601 21.81 8.71 19.15
CA ALA A 601 23.03 9.23 18.55
C ALA A 601 22.86 10.69 18.08
N ARG A 602 23.94 11.47 18.24
CA ARG A 602 23.98 12.90 17.85
C ARG A 602 25.15 13.20 16.92
N ASN A 603 26.21 12.39 17.03
CA ASN A 603 27.41 12.55 16.23
C ASN A 603 27.28 11.72 14.95
N PHE A 604 27.95 12.17 13.91
CA PHE A 604 28.03 11.43 12.66
C PHE A 604 29.42 11.54 12.05
N VAL A 605 29.75 10.61 11.19
CA VAL A 605 30.99 10.61 10.42
C VAL A 605 30.67 10.30 8.96
N SER A 606 31.39 10.91 8.03
CA SER A 606 31.30 10.54 6.62
C SER A 606 31.94 9.16 6.39
N ALA A 607 31.37 8.37 5.49
CA ALA A 607 31.85 7.05 5.14
C ALA A 607 32.18 6.95 3.64
N THR A 608 33.34 6.36 3.31
CA THR A 608 33.63 5.93 1.94
C THR A 608 33.09 4.51 1.77
N ASN A 609 32.12 4.36 0.89
CA ASN A 609 31.53 3.08 0.53
C ASN A 609 32.07 2.62 -0.82
N THR A 610 32.43 1.35 -0.93
CA THR A 610 33.00 0.75 -2.14
C THR A 610 32.14 -0.44 -2.55
N VAL A 611 31.70 -0.44 -3.80
CA VAL A 611 30.91 -1.51 -4.42
C VAL A 611 31.81 -2.35 -5.33
N TYR A 612 31.68 -3.65 -5.21
CA TYR A 612 32.43 -4.64 -5.97
C TYR A 612 31.53 -5.28 -7.02
N HIS A 613 32.09 -5.53 -8.20
CA HIS A 613 31.41 -6.21 -9.31
C HIS A 613 32.43 -6.98 -10.17
N ASP A 614 33.40 -7.63 -9.52
CA ASP A 614 34.36 -8.54 -10.15
C ASP A 614 33.87 -10.01 -10.11
N ALA A 615 34.69 -10.92 -10.62
CA ALA A 615 34.36 -12.35 -10.67
C ALA A 615 34.19 -13.01 -9.29
N ASP A 616 34.90 -12.50 -8.26
CA ASP A 616 34.83 -13.04 -6.90
C ASP A 616 33.68 -12.38 -6.10
N HIS A 617 33.25 -11.19 -6.50
CA HIS A 617 32.21 -10.38 -5.85
C HIS A 617 31.17 -9.89 -6.87
N PRO A 618 30.43 -10.81 -7.53
CA PRO A 618 29.55 -10.47 -8.65
C PRO A 618 28.22 -9.84 -8.19
N SER A 619 28.24 -8.54 -7.88
CA SER A 619 27.01 -7.81 -7.55
C SER A 619 26.01 -7.86 -8.70
N ALA A 620 24.75 -8.14 -8.37
CA ALA A 620 23.71 -8.34 -9.40
C ALA A 620 22.32 -7.93 -8.91
N LEU A 621 21.61 -7.22 -9.77
CA LEU A 621 20.17 -6.99 -9.65
C LEU A 621 19.42 -8.25 -10.12
N ILE A 622 18.50 -8.75 -9.32
CA ILE A 622 17.73 -9.96 -9.58
C ILE A 622 16.31 -9.56 -9.95
N LEU A 623 15.90 -9.86 -11.17
CA LEU A 623 14.63 -9.44 -11.76
C LEU A 623 13.76 -10.62 -12.18
N PRO A 624 12.45 -10.59 -11.88
CA PRO A 624 11.47 -11.56 -12.35
C PRO A 624 11.04 -11.23 -13.80
N VAL A 625 11.85 -11.60 -14.78
CA VAL A 625 11.58 -11.33 -16.19
C VAL A 625 10.50 -12.29 -16.72
N VAL A 626 9.44 -11.73 -17.29
CA VAL A 626 8.36 -12.49 -17.94
C VAL A 626 8.68 -12.58 -19.42
N GLN A 627 8.81 -13.81 -19.94
CA GLN A 627 9.02 -14.01 -21.38
C GLN A 627 7.74 -13.70 -22.14
N SER A 628 7.82 -12.86 -23.16
CA SER A 628 6.76 -12.69 -24.15
C SER A 628 6.56 -14.02 -24.90
N HIS A 629 5.31 -14.46 -24.96
CA HIS A 629 4.92 -15.65 -25.75
C HIS A 629 4.98 -15.37 -27.23
#